data_c5268cefa096b953697fdc8f8c0bfcd6
#
_entry.id   c5268cefa096b953697fdc8f8c0bfcd6
#
_cell.length_a   1.000
_cell.length_b   1.000
_cell.length_c   1.000
_cell.angle_alpha   90.00
_cell.angle_beta   90.00
_cell.angle_gamma   90.00
#
_symmetry.space_group_name_H-M   'P 1'
#
loop_
_entity.id
_entity.type
_entity.pdbx_description
1 polymer ?
#
loop_
_entity_poly.entity_id
_entity_poly.type
_entity_poly.pdbx_seq_one_letter_code
_entity_poly.pdbx_strand_id
1 'polypeptide(L)'
;MPKIKVEDTVILLDTSRSMLRKDFKPSRLTVELQAAKNFIKSKLAIDLKDRISIISFGATEKRLIDFAYDIEKLNASMKKVQISGKGILHEAISFALQVLVEEMRKLGGKTPRILIITDNKLKFDLNRLEKVINIAKGLGVYIDICQLGGTQEHEKLSLKRIAQLTRGFYSYFNNSKEFLDGIKTFAPKKEVRETSDYFAPEKKEDIAPLISEIALPLRRPTVLEIKLIMNGKSNQEKCHICHSIKAPATGSDFYSEGRFCPSCDRGMHLSCAAMWAKKTETMENIFRCPFCFFLLELPRAALKFVKEIEKESQEIRILEEEKGKTTHMELIPDPDVDQIDASCSYCHNIFLGDYKVYQCDNCGSYYHQPCLEKMRNEIKACRYCGARIVVS
;
A
#
# COMPACT_ATOMS: atom_id res chain seq x y z
N MET A 1 -10.97 -9.67 -19.48
CA MET A 1 -10.00 -8.66 -19.98
C MET A 1 -8.94 -8.47 -18.93
N PRO A 2 -7.64 -8.49 -19.26
CA PRO A 2 -6.61 -8.26 -18.26
C PRO A 2 -6.81 -6.88 -17.63
N LYS A 3 -6.86 -6.81 -16.30
CA LYS A 3 -6.96 -5.53 -15.58
C LYS A 3 -5.63 -4.79 -15.71
N ILE A 4 -5.65 -3.67 -16.40
CA ILE A 4 -4.49 -2.81 -16.58
C ILE A 4 -4.28 -2.04 -15.27
N LYS A 5 -3.26 -2.43 -14.49
CA LYS A 5 -2.89 -1.73 -13.25
C LYS A 5 -2.18 -0.41 -13.55
N VAL A 6 -2.32 0.56 -12.64
CA VAL A 6 -1.52 1.79 -12.66
C VAL A 6 -0.04 1.43 -12.45
N GLU A 7 0.87 2.08 -13.16
CA GLU A 7 2.30 1.84 -13.03
C GLU A 7 3.03 3.00 -12.33
N ASP A 8 3.94 2.64 -11.44
CA ASP A 8 4.92 3.57 -10.87
C ASP A 8 6.27 3.26 -11.52
N THR A 9 6.73 4.19 -12.39
CA THR A 9 7.95 4.00 -13.17
C THR A 9 9.07 4.90 -12.67
N VAL A 10 10.22 4.33 -12.36
CA VAL A 10 11.47 5.06 -12.11
C VAL A 10 12.30 5.08 -13.38
N ILE A 11 12.65 6.25 -13.89
CA ILE A 11 13.59 6.42 -15.00
C ILE A 11 14.99 6.65 -14.41
N LEU A 12 15.94 5.78 -14.76
CA LEU A 12 17.35 5.91 -14.43
C LEU A 12 18.08 6.52 -15.63
N LEU A 13 18.62 7.73 -15.48
CA LEU A 13 19.38 8.46 -16.49
C LEU A 13 20.88 8.34 -16.20
N ASP A 14 21.63 7.82 -17.17
CA ASP A 14 23.07 7.67 -17.06
C ASP A 14 23.78 9.01 -17.26
N THR A 15 24.41 9.50 -16.21
CA THR A 15 25.17 10.76 -16.23
C THR A 15 26.69 10.53 -16.22
N SER A 16 27.13 9.34 -16.61
CA SER A 16 28.57 9.04 -16.71
C SER A 16 29.25 9.86 -17.81
N ARG A 17 30.58 10.01 -17.71
CA ARG A 17 31.35 10.80 -18.68
C ARG A 17 31.25 10.29 -20.11
N SER A 18 30.99 9.00 -20.32
CA SER A 18 30.80 8.40 -21.65
C SER A 18 29.60 8.98 -22.39
N MET A 19 28.60 9.51 -21.66
CA MET A 19 27.41 10.15 -22.21
C MET A 19 27.69 11.52 -22.88
N LEU A 20 28.91 12.07 -22.75
CA LEU A 20 29.37 13.25 -23.52
C LEU A 20 29.75 12.92 -24.97
N ARG A 21 29.83 11.65 -25.35
CA ARG A 21 30.20 11.28 -26.73
C ARG A 21 29.20 11.84 -27.74
N LYS A 22 29.73 12.20 -28.93
CA LYS A 22 28.96 12.86 -30.01
C LYS A 22 28.61 11.92 -31.17
N ASP A 23 28.77 10.61 -30.97
CA ASP A 23 28.27 9.61 -31.91
C ASP A 23 26.75 9.64 -32.06
N PHE A 24 26.07 10.05 -30.98
CA PHE A 24 24.67 10.47 -30.99
C PHE A 24 24.61 12.00 -30.94
N LYS A 25 24.37 12.65 -32.07
CA LYS A 25 24.36 14.13 -32.15
C LYS A 25 23.17 14.76 -31.47
N PRO A 26 23.31 15.82 -30.65
CA PRO A 26 24.55 16.54 -30.33
C PRO A 26 25.47 15.84 -29.32
N SER A 27 24.92 15.04 -28.40
CA SER A 27 25.62 14.13 -27.47
C SER A 27 24.67 13.01 -27.00
N ARG A 28 25.22 11.89 -26.51
CA ARG A 28 24.42 10.82 -25.95
C ARG A 28 23.48 11.32 -24.87
N LEU A 29 23.99 12.13 -23.93
CA LEU A 29 23.16 12.72 -22.87
C LEU A 29 21.98 13.54 -23.41
N THR A 30 22.24 14.39 -24.42
CA THR A 30 21.16 15.23 -24.99
C THR A 30 20.07 14.36 -25.62
N VAL A 31 20.49 13.31 -26.34
CA VAL A 31 19.55 12.38 -26.99
C VAL A 31 18.83 11.52 -25.95
N GLU A 32 19.50 11.09 -24.89
CA GLU A 32 18.89 10.40 -23.73
C GLU A 32 17.79 11.23 -23.09
N LEU A 33 18.07 12.51 -22.79
CA LEU A 33 17.08 13.41 -22.19
C LEU A 33 15.88 13.63 -23.12
N GLN A 34 16.09 13.72 -24.43
CA GLN A 34 15.01 13.82 -25.39
C GLN A 34 14.21 12.52 -25.49
N ALA A 35 14.87 11.36 -25.45
CA ALA A 35 14.22 10.05 -25.42
C ALA A 35 13.38 9.88 -24.16
N ALA A 36 13.90 10.27 -23.00
CA ALA A 36 13.14 10.26 -21.75
C ALA A 36 11.87 11.12 -21.84
N LYS A 37 11.93 12.31 -22.46
CA LYS A 37 10.74 13.14 -22.71
C LYS A 37 9.72 12.46 -23.62
N ASN A 38 10.20 11.79 -24.68
CA ASN A 38 9.34 11.04 -25.59
C ASN A 38 8.64 9.87 -24.86
N PHE A 39 9.38 9.14 -24.02
CA PHE A 39 8.83 8.09 -23.20
C PHE A 39 7.77 8.62 -22.23
N ILE A 40 8.07 9.68 -21.47
CA ILE A 40 7.15 10.32 -20.51
C ILE A 40 5.84 10.70 -21.21
N LYS A 41 5.93 11.40 -22.35
CA LYS A 41 4.76 11.82 -23.14
C LYS A 41 3.94 10.61 -23.60
N SER A 42 4.59 9.57 -24.14
CA SER A 42 3.91 8.37 -24.63
C SER A 42 3.28 7.57 -23.48
N LYS A 43 3.97 7.46 -22.34
CA LYS A 43 3.51 6.73 -21.17
C LYS A 43 2.26 7.35 -20.55
N LEU A 44 2.30 8.65 -20.29
CA LEU A 44 1.18 9.39 -19.69
C LEU A 44 0.01 9.59 -20.67
N ALA A 45 0.24 9.49 -21.98
CA ALA A 45 -0.84 9.46 -22.96
C ALA A 45 -1.65 8.14 -22.92
N ILE A 46 -1.04 7.02 -22.48
CA ILE A 46 -1.72 5.73 -22.34
C ILE A 46 -2.60 5.71 -21.06
N ASP A 47 -2.06 6.21 -19.95
CA ASP A 47 -2.82 6.30 -18.69
C ASP A 47 -2.31 7.49 -17.85
N LEU A 48 -3.18 8.48 -17.66
CA LEU A 48 -2.90 9.68 -16.87
C LEU A 48 -2.70 9.40 -15.37
N LYS A 49 -3.03 8.21 -14.90
CA LYS A 49 -2.84 7.78 -13.50
C LYS A 49 -1.45 7.19 -13.26
N ASP A 50 -0.72 6.85 -14.32
CA ASP A 50 0.66 6.38 -14.19
C ASP A 50 1.53 7.50 -13.63
N ARG A 51 2.50 7.13 -12.78
CA ARG A 51 3.41 8.11 -12.16
C ARG A 51 4.85 7.79 -12.52
N ILE A 52 5.65 8.83 -12.64
CA ILE A 52 7.04 8.73 -13.04
C ILE A 52 7.91 9.48 -12.03
N SER A 53 8.98 8.83 -11.57
CA SER A 53 10.09 9.43 -10.83
C SER A 53 11.34 9.39 -11.69
N ILE A 54 12.21 10.38 -11.59
CA ILE A 54 13.45 10.47 -12.38
C ILE A 54 14.65 10.52 -11.44
N ILE A 55 15.60 9.65 -11.70
CA ILE A 55 16.86 9.55 -10.97
C ILE A 55 18.02 9.66 -11.97
N SER A 56 18.96 10.52 -11.71
CA SER A 56 20.25 10.54 -12.41
C SER A 56 21.26 9.72 -11.62
N PHE A 57 22.10 8.95 -12.31
CA PHE A 57 23.18 8.18 -11.69
C PHE A 57 24.51 8.36 -12.44
N GLY A 58 25.55 8.55 -11.67
CA GLY A 58 26.90 8.77 -12.14
C GLY A 58 27.88 8.52 -11.00
N ALA A 59 28.60 9.54 -10.54
CA ALA A 59 29.42 9.41 -9.33
C ALA A 59 28.59 9.18 -8.08
N THR A 60 27.34 9.69 -8.08
CA THR A 60 26.33 9.51 -7.03
C THR A 60 24.96 9.42 -7.68
N GLU A 61 24.04 8.73 -7.03
CA GLU A 61 22.63 8.67 -7.39
C GLU A 61 21.91 9.90 -6.83
N LYS A 62 21.11 10.55 -7.69
CA LYS A 62 20.34 11.73 -7.29
C LYS A 62 18.90 11.62 -7.79
N ARG A 63 17.96 11.65 -6.86
CA ARG A 63 16.53 11.75 -7.18
C ARG A 63 16.25 13.20 -7.61
N LEU A 64 15.84 13.38 -8.86
CA LEU A 64 15.55 14.68 -9.46
C LEU A 64 14.14 15.15 -9.17
N ILE A 65 13.20 14.20 -9.13
CA ILE A 65 11.80 14.43 -8.85
C ILE A 65 11.17 13.16 -8.26
N ASP A 66 10.25 13.34 -7.31
CA ASP A 66 9.39 12.29 -6.78
C ASP A 66 8.35 11.84 -7.81
N PHE A 67 7.59 10.78 -7.51
CA PHE A 67 6.55 10.29 -8.40
C PHE A 67 5.53 11.36 -8.74
N ALA A 68 5.49 11.75 -10.01
CA ALA A 68 4.60 12.75 -10.55
C ALA A 68 3.98 12.26 -11.88
N TYR A 69 2.85 12.87 -12.23
CA TYR A 69 2.14 12.68 -13.50
C TYR A 69 2.12 13.96 -14.37
N ASP A 70 2.70 15.03 -13.85
CA ASP A 70 2.77 16.32 -14.53
C ASP A 70 3.98 16.35 -15.48
N ILE A 71 3.72 16.37 -16.81
CA ILE A 71 4.74 16.33 -17.85
C ILE A 71 5.69 17.54 -17.76
N GLU A 72 5.16 18.73 -17.41
CA GLU A 72 5.97 19.94 -17.35
C GLU A 72 6.96 19.88 -16.17
N LYS A 73 6.51 19.43 -15.01
CA LYS A 73 7.36 19.23 -13.83
C LYS A 73 8.44 18.18 -14.08
N LEU A 74 8.06 17.04 -14.71
CA LEU A 74 8.98 16.00 -15.09
C LEU A 74 10.05 16.52 -16.06
N ASN A 75 9.65 17.26 -17.09
CA ASN A 75 10.57 17.87 -18.05
C ASN A 75 11.47 18.94 -17.41
N ALA A 76 10.93 19.74 -16.50
CA ALA A 76 11.72 20.75 -15.77
C ALA A 76 12.79 20.12 -14.86
N SER A 77 12.50 18.97 -14.23
CA SER A 77 13.45 18.27 -13.38
C SER A 77 14.70 17.79 -14.15
N MET A 78 14.52 17.40 -15.40
CA MET A 78 15.62 16.95 -16.26
C MET A 78 16.60 18.08 -16.65
N LYS A 79 16.22 19.35 -16.55
CA LYS A 79 17.14 20.49 -16.74
C LYS A 79 18.25 20.55 -15.68
N LYS A 80 18.06 19.85 -14.54
CA LYS A 80 19.03 19.77 -13.44
C LYS A 80 20.07 18.66 -13.62
N VAL A 81 19.96 17.86 -14.69
CA VAL A 81 20.90 16.76 -14.98
C VAL A 81 22.25 17.33 -15.35
N GLN A 82 23.28 16.81 -14.70
CA GLN A 82 24.66 17.17 -14.94
C GLN A 82 25.53 15.91 -15.03
N ILE A 83 26.52 15.90 -15.92
CA ILE A 83 27.46 14.80 -16.00
C ILE A 83 28.25 14.70 -14.70
N SER A 84 28.34 13.49 -14.18
CA SER A 84 29.09 13.20 -12.95
C SER A 84 29.79 11.84 -13.04
N GLY A 85 31.07 11.85 -12.95
CA GLY A 85 31.93 10.69 -12.70
C GLY A 85 31.69 9.43 -13.56
N LYS A 86 31.69 8.28 -12.91
CA LYS A 86 31.48 6.96 -13.51
C LYS A 86 30.39 6.23 -12.68
N GLY A 87 29.30 5.88 -13.32
CA GLY A 87 28.16 5.24 -12.65
C GLY A 87 28.44 3.78 -12.25
N ILE A 88 27.74 3.34 -11.21
CA ILE A 88 27.76 1.97 -10.70
C ILE A 88 26.35 1.40 -10.83
N LEU A 89 26.17 0.42 -11.73
CA LEU A 89 24.85 -0.07 -12.11
C LEU A 89 24.05 -0.67 -10.93
N HIS A 90 24.69 -1.50 -10.10
CA HIS A 90 24.00 -2.13 -8.98
C HIS A 90 23.58 -1.14 -7.89
N GLU A 91 24.31 -0.04 -7.69
CA GLU A 91 23.94 1.05 -6.77
C GLU A 91 22.75 1.84 -7.32
N ALA A 92 22.78 2.17 -8.61
CA ALA A 92 21.66 2.85 -9.27
C ALA A 92 20.34 2.05 -9.19
N ILE A 93 20.40 0.74 -9.47
CA ILE A 93 19.22 -0.13 -9.35
C ILE A 93 18.78 -0.23 -7.88
N SER A 94 19.71 -0.38 -6.92
CA SER A 94 19.40 -0.43 -5.49
C SER A 94 18.69 0.84 -5.03
N PHE A 95 19.16 2.01 -5.46
CA PHE A 95 18.53 3.28 -5.12
C PHE A 95 17.13 3.41 -5.73
N ALA A 96 16.95 2.99 -6.99
CA ALA A 96 15.63 2.95 -7.62
C ALA A 96 14.66 2.00 -6.90
N LEU A 97 15.14 0.84 -6.44
CA LEU A 97 14.35 -0.10 -5.65
C LEU A 97 13.94 0.49 -4.31
N GLN A 98 14.82 1.21 -3.61
CA GLN A 98 14.48 1.91 -2.37
C GLN A 98 13.33 2.90 -2.59
N VAL A 99 13.41 3.69 -3.66
CA VAL A 99 12.36 4.67 -4.02
C VAL A 99 11.03 3.97 -4.34
N LEU A 100 11.05 2.85 -5.06
CA LEU A 100 9.85 2.07 -5.33
C LEU A 100 9.28 1.43 -4.06
N VAL A 101 10.13 0.88 -3.18
CA VAL A 101 9.71 0.28 -1.90
C VAL A 101 9.01 1.30 -1.00
N GLU A 102 9.49 2.55 -0.94
CA GLU A 102 8.81 3.63 -0.23
C GLU A 102 7.36 3.81 -0.71
N GLU A 103 7.13 3.77 -2.03
CA GLU A 103 5.79 3.90 -2.61
C GLU A 103 4.94 2.64 -2.45
N MET A 104 5.53 1.45 -2.58
CA MET A 104 4.84 0.17 -2.36
C MET A 104 4.33 0.03 -0.93
N ARG A 105 5.05 0.60 0.05
CA ARG A 105 4.60 0.69 1.45
C ARG A 105 3.37 1.59 1.60
N LYS A 106 3.33 2.73 0.90
CA LYS A 106 2.25 3.72 1.00
C LYS A 106 0.97 3.24 0.34
N LEU A 107 1.06 2.67 -0.86
CA LEU A 107 -0.09 2.26 -1.64
C LEU A 107 0.19 0.99 -2.44
N GLY A 108 -0.64 -0.02 -2.25
CA GLY A 108 -0.56 -1.28 -3.01
C GLY A 108 -1.30 -1.23 -4.35
N GLY A 109 -1.26 -2.36 -5.05
CA GLY A 109 -2.04 -2.55 -6.28
C GLY A 109 -1.47 -1.89 -7.53
N LYS A 110 -0.26 -1.30 -7.47
CA LYS A 110 0.44 -0.72 -8.61
C LYS A 110 1.54 -1.65 -9.12
N THR A 111 1.86 -1.52 -10.39
CA THR A 111 2.98 -2.26 -11.00
C THR A 111 4.27 -1.44 -10.91
N PRO A 112 5.27 -1.88 -10.14
CA PRO A 112 6.55 -1.19 -10.03
C PRO A 112 7.43 -1.47 -11.24
N ARG A 113 8.06 -0.42 -11.77
CA ARG A 113 8.86 -0.50 -12.99
C ARG A 113 10.09 0.40 -12.93
N ILE A 114 11.21 -0.06 -13.48
CA ILE A 114 12.44 0.72 -13.67
C ILE A 114 12.73 0.74 -15.17
N LEU A 115 12.99 1.93 -15.73
CA LEU A 115 13.50 2.11 -17.08
C LEU A 115 14.92 2.65 -16.98
N ILE A 116 15.90 1.87 -17.42
CA ILE A 116 17.32 2.26 -17.44
C ILE A 116 17.69 2.71 -18.85
N ILE A 117 18.30 3.89 -18.97
CA ILE A 117 18.87 4.38 -20.22
C ILE A 117 20.37 4.53 -19.99
N THR A 118 21.20 3.83 -20.76
CA THR A 118 22.67 3.78 -20.54
C THR A 118 23.42 3.38 -21.80
N ASP A 119 24.70 3.70 -21.85
CA ASP A 119 25.64 3.24 -22.90
C ASP A 119 26.43 1.98 -22.51
N ASN A 120 26.09 1.35 -21.39
CA ASN A 120 26.71 0.14 -20.84
C ASN A 120 28.20 0.27 -20.50
N LYS A 121 28.72 1.50 -20.29
CA LYS A 121 30.11 1.73 -19.85
C LYS A 121 30.20 1.91 -18.33
N LEU A 122 29.33 1.24 -17.61
CA LEU A 122 29.21 1.30 -16.17
C LEU A 122 30.14 0.30 -15.47
N LYS A 123 30.49 0.61 -14.23
CA LYS A 123 31.09 -0.38 -13.34
C LYS A 123 29.99 -1.20 -12.68
N PHE A 124 30.25 -2.47 -12.40
CA PHE A 124 29.38 -3.30 -11.59
C PHE A 124 30.18 -4.42 -10.90
N ASP A 125 29.71 -4.80 -9.74
CA ASP A 125 30.12 -6.02 -9.04
C ASP A 125 29.07 -7.09 -9.34
N LEU A 126 29.48 -8.20 -9.95
CA LEU A 126 28.56 -9.27 -10.36
C LEU A 126 27.73 -9.81 -9.19
N ASN A 127 28.39 -10.07 -8.05
CA ASN A 127 27.70 -10.66 -6.89
C ASN A 127 26.67 -9.70 -6.29
N ARG A 128 26.99 -8.41 -6.23
CA ARG A 128 26.06 -7.37 -5.75
C ARG A 128 24.93 -7.16 -6.73
N LEU A 129 25.24 -7.15 -8.03
CA LEU A 129 24.22 -6.97 -9.08
C LEU A 129 23.22 -8.13 -9.09
N GLU A 130 23.68 -9.39 -8.96
CA GLU A 130 22.79 -10.55 -8.87
C GLU A 130 21.87 -10.49 -7.63
N LYS A 131 22.38 -10.07 -6.48
CA LYS A 131 21.55 -9.87 -5.27
C LYS A 131 20.46 -8.84 -5.53
N VAL A 132 20.81 -7.70 -6.12
CA VAL A 132 19.86 -6.61 -6.41
C VAL A 132 18.80 -7.05 -7.42
N ILE A 133 19.17 -7.80 -8.44
CA ILE A 133 18.25 -8.37 -9.44
C ILE A 133 17.28 -9.37 -8.78
N ASN A 134 17.78 -10.22 -7.89
CA ASN A 134 16.94 -11.18 -7.15
C ASN A 134 15.94 -10.45 -6.25
N ILE A 135 16.34 -9.35 -5.61
CA ILE A 135 15.42 -8.49 -4.85
C ILE A 135 14.36 -7.88 -5.77
N ALA A 136 14.76 -7.30 -6.90
CA ALA A 136 13.82 -6.74 -7.88
C ALA A 136 12.80 -7.77 -8.36
N LYS A 137 13.27 -8.99 -8.68
CA LYS A 137 12.41 -10.11 -9.06
C LYS A 137 11.45 -10.51 -7.94
N GLY A 138 11.95 -10.62 -6.71
CA GLY A 138 11.17 -10.99 -5.53
C GLY A 138 10.12 -9.94 -5.15
N LEU A 139 10.34 -8.68 -5.48
CA LEU A 139 9.39 -7.57 -5.32
C LEU A 139 8.46 -7.40 -6.54
N GLY A 140 8.62 -8.19 -7.59
CA GLY A 140 7.83 -8.08 -8.81
C GLY A 140 8.12 -6.82 -9.64
N VAL A 141 9.32 -6.22 -9.50
CA VAL A 141 9.74 -5.03 -10.24
C VAL A 141 10.19 -5.41 -11.64
N TYR A 142 9.63 -4.77 -12.66
CA TYR A 142 10.05 -4.90 -14.05
C TYR A 142 11.21 -3.96 -14.32
N ILE A 143 12.32 -4.46 -14.90
CA ILE A 143 13.46 -3.63 -15.29
C ILE A 143 13.59 -3.63 -16.82
N ASP A 144 13.25 -2.51 -17.42
CA ASP A 144 13.41 -2.27 -18.85
C ASP A 144 14.73 -1.56 -19.10
N ILE A 145 15.41 -1.89 -20.18
CA ILE A 145 16.73 -1.33 -20.47
C ILE A 145 16.81 -0.88 -21.93
N CYS A 146 17.12 0.40 -22.10
CA CYS A 146 17.45 1.01 -23.38
C CYS A 146 18.94 1.28 -23.43
N GLN A 147 19.67 0.50 -24.22
CA GLN A 147 21.11 0.71 -24.44
C GLN A 147 21.31 1.54 -25.69
N LEU A 148 22.12 2.60 -25.57
CA LEU A 148 22.50 3.47 -26.70
C LEU A 148 24.02 3.47 -26.92
N GLY A 149 24.44 3.23 -28.14
CA GLY A 149 25.87 3.24 -28.49
C GLY A 149 26.70 2.20 -27.74
N GLY A 150 28.00 2.21 -27.99
CA GLY A 150 28.89 1.19 -27.44
C GLY A 150 28.87 -0.12 -28.23
N THR A 151 29.70 -1.06 -27.82
CA THR A 151 29.70 -2.41 -28.39
C THR A 151 28.69 -3.28 -27.68
N GLN A 152 28.01 -4.16 -28.42
CA GLN A 152 27.25 -5.28 -27.84
C GLN A 152 28.28 -6.30 -27.30
N GLU A 153 28.93 -6.00 -26.19
CA GLU A 153 29.80 -6.98 -25.56
C GLU A 153 28.96 -8.06 -24.90
N HIS A 154 29.16 -9.30 -25.32
CA HIS A 154 28.58 -10.49 -24.73
C HIS A 154 29.31 -10.85 -23.42
N GLU A 155 29.19 -10.00 -22.41
CA GLU A 155 29.64 -10.32 -21.07
C GLU A 155 28.70 -11.29 -20.38
N LYS A 156 29.21 -12.08 -19.41
CA LYS A 156 28.47 -13.12 -18.69
C LYS A 156 27.16 -12.63 -18.05
N LEU A 157 27.07 -11.34 -17.78
CA LEU A 157 25.82 -10.70 -17.32
C LEU A 157 25.48 -9.51 -18.23
N SER A 158 24.88 -9.78 -19.39
CA SER A 158 24.47 -8.73 -20.30
C SER A 158 23.25 -7.98 -19.75
N LEU A 159 23.11 -6.69 -20.07
CA LEU A 159 21.92 -5.89 -19.76
C LEU A 159 20.63 -6.57 -20.25
N LYS A 160 20.70 -7.28 -21.37
CA LYS A 160 19.60 -8.10 -21.90
C LYS A 160 19.14 -9.17 -20.90
N ARG A 161 20.10 -9.84 -20.22
CA ARG A 161 19.79 -10.87 -19.22
C ARG A 161 19.11 -10.27 -17.98
N ILE A 162 19.53 -9.06 -17.55
CA ILE A 162 18.86 -8.35 -16.43
C ILE A 162 17.38 -8.11 -16.76
N ALA A 163 17.11 -7.54 -17.95
CA ALA A 163 15.75 -7.32 -18.39
C ALA A 163 14.94 -8.63 -18.45
N GLN A 164 15.48 -9.70 -19.01
CA GLN A 164 14.82 -11.00 -19.10
C GLN A 164 14.47 -11.59 -17.72
N LEU A 165 15.43 -11.54 -16.75
CA LEU A 165 15.21 -12.07 -15.40
C LEU A 165 14.13 -11.34 -14.63
N THR A 166 13.89 -10.07 -14.94
CA THR A 166 12.88 -9.20 -14.32
C THR A 166 11.63 -9.01 -15.20
N ARG A 167 11.46 -9.80 -16.25
CA ARG A 167 10.36 -9.72 -17.24
C ARG A 167 10.25 -8.35 -17.92
N GLY A 168 11.36 -7.61 -17.98
CA GLY A 168 11.45 -6.34 -18.68
C GLY A 168 11.80 -6.51 -20.16
N PHE A 169 11.85 -5.39 -20.88
CA PHE A 169 12.26 -5.32 -22.25
C PHE A 169 13.71 -4.79 -22.37
N TYR A 170 14.42 -5.26 -23.35
CA TYR A 170 15.74 -4.76 -23.71
C TYR A 170 15.75 -4.37 -25.18
N SER A 171 16.28 -3.19 -25.49
CA SER A 171 16.58 -2.77 -26.86
C SER A 171 17.91 -2.05 -26.93
N TYR A 172 18.62 -2.30 -28.02
CA TYR A 172 19.88 -1.64 -28.35
C TYR A 172 19.68 -0.75 -29.57
N PHE A 173 20.23 0.46 -29.50
CA PHE A 173 20.14 1.47 -30.54
C PHE A 173 21.52 1.98 -30.91
N ASN A 174 21.79 2.07 -32.22
CA ASN A 174 23.04 2.52 -32.76
C ASN A 174 22.99 3.93 -33.36
N ASN A 175 21.79 4.52 -33.48
CA ASN A 175 21.62 5.88 -33.98
C ASN A 175 20.51 6.63 -33.22
N SER A 176 20.58 7.98 -33.26
CA SER A 176 19.67 8.86 -32.53
C SER A 176 18.22 8.73 -32.97
N LYS A 177 17.95 8.54 -34.28
CA LYS A 177 16.58 8.49 -34.80
C LYS A 177 15.87 7.24 -34.31
N GLU A 178 16.49 6.08 -34.48
CA GLU A 178 15.95 4.80 -34.00
C GLU A 178 15.73 4.81 -32.50
N PHE A 179 16.65 5.42 -31.74
CA PHE A 179 16.50 5.53 -30.29
C PHE A 179 15.31 6.40 -29.89
N LEU A 180 15.15 7.59 -30.48
CA LEU A 180 14.04 8.51 -30.16
C LEU A 180 12.65 7.94 -30.51
N ASP A 181 12.58 7.10 -31.55
CA ASP A 181 11.33 6.41 -31.91
C ASP A 181 11.15 5.11 -31.14
N GLY A 182 12.21 4.33 -30.98
CA GLY A 182 12.19 3.03 -30.31
C GLY A 182 11.89 3.13 -28.80
N ILE A 183 12.28 4.21 -28.13
CA ILE A 183 11.96 4.41 -26.71
C ILE A 183 10.45 4.41 -26.43
N LYS A 184 9.64 4.82 -27.40
CA LYS A 184 8.18 4.84 -27.27
C LYS A 184 7.59 3.43 -27.14
N THR A 185 8.28 2.40 -27.66
CA THR A 185 7.85 0.99 -27.54
C THR A 185 7.91 0.46 -26.11
N PHE A 186 8.57 1.18 -25.23
CA PHE A 186 8.60 0.87 -23.80
C PHE A 186 7.41 1.48 -23.02
N ALA A 187 6.65 2.38 -23.63
CA ALA A 187 5.51 3.03 -22.98
C ALA A 187 4.33 2.11 -22.64
N PRO A 188 3.97 1.07 -23.45
CA PRO A 188 2.88 0.16 -23.13
C PRO A 188 3.01 -0.44 -21.73
N LYS A 189 1.86 -0.69 -21.13
CA LYS A 189 1.76 -1.28 -19.79
C LYS A 189 2.22 -2.73 -19.79
N LYS A 190 2.77 -3.15 -18.65
CA LYS A 190 3.09 -4.56 -18.44
C LYS A 190 1.81 -5.34 -18.19
N GLU A 191 1.65 -6.45 -18.90
CA GLU A 191 0.54 -7.37 -18.65
C GLU A 191 0.73 -8.06 -17.30
N VAL A 192 -0.20 -7.79 -16.40
CA VAL A 192 -0.30 -8.51 -15.13
C VAL A 192 -1.30 -9.64 -15.35
N ARG A 193 -0.93 -10.88 -15.06
CA ARG A 193 -1.88 -12.00 -15.03
C ARG A 193 -3.03 -11.64 -14.10
N GLU A 194 -4.26 -11.87 -14.58
CA GLU A 194 -5.49 -11.45 -13.92
C GLU A 194 -5.53 -11.88 -12.46
N THR A 195 -5.65 -10.90 -11.58
CA THR A 195 -6.25 -11.13 -10.27
C THR A 195 -6.73 -9.82 -9.67
N SER A 196 -7.97 -9.84 -9.26
CA SER A 196 -8.67 -9.01 -8.28
C SER A 196 -9.05 -7.56 -8.60
N ASP A 197 -10.26 -7.23 -8.14
CA ASP A 197 -10.87 -5.91 -8.15
C ASP A 197 -10.00 -4.85 -7.44
N TYR A 198 -10.06 -3.60 -7.94
CA TYR A 198 -9.27 -2.46 -7.45
C TYR A 198 -9.45 -2.21 -5.94
N PHE A 199 -10.54 -2.70 -5.36
CA PHE A 199 -10.88 -2.63 -3.93
C PHE A 199 -10.92 -4.01 -3.24
N ALA A 200 -10.67 -5.10 -3.97
CA ALA A 200 -10.59 -6.41 -3.35
C ALA A 200 -9.23 -6.58 -2.65
N PRO A 201 -9.15 -7.23 -1.50
CA PRO A 201 -7.87 -7.58 -0.91
C PRO A 201 -7.05 -8.40 -1.91
N GLU A 202 -5.76 -8.06 -2.03
CA GLU A 202 -4.82 -8.80 -2.88
C GLU A 202 -4.87 -10.29 -2.47
N LYS A 203 -5.20 -11.18 -3.40
CA LYS A 203 -5.18 -12.61 -3.12
C LYS A 203 -3.74 -13.04 -2.84
N LYS A 204 -3.55 -14.03 -1.97
CA LYS A 204 -2.21 -14.55 -1.59
C LYS A 204 -1.32 -14.89 -2.78
N GLU A 205 -1.90 -15.33 -3.90
CA GLU A 205 -1.21 -15.71 -5.13
C GLU A 205 -0.65 -14.54 -5.95
N ASP A 206 -1.14 -13.31 -5.69
CA ASP A 206 -0.78 -12.10 -6.43
C ASP A 206 0.27 -11.25 -5.75
N ILE A 207 0.62 -11.60 -4.52
CA ILE A 207 1.55 -10.84 -3.70
C ILE A 207 2.97 -11.28 -4.05
N ALA A 208 3.83 -10.30 -4.40
CA ALA A 208 5.23 -10.60 -4.65
C ALA A 208 5.89 -11.23 -3.42
N PRO A 209 6.73 -12.28 -3.60
CA PRO A 209 7.28 -13.07 -2.48
C PRO A 209 7.97 -12.26 -1.39
N LEU A 210 8.64 -11.15 -1.75
CA LEU A 210 9.34 -10.28 -0.79
C LEU A 210 8.51 -9.10 -0.27
N ILE A 211 7.22 -9.03 -0.56
CA ILE A 211 6.39 -7.90 -0.08
C ILE A 211 6.33 -7.85 1.45
N SER A 212 6.39 -9.00 2.10
CA SER A 212 6.43 -9.09 3.56
C SER A 212 7.69 -8.48 4.17
N GLU A 213 8.81 -8.55 3.48
CA GLU A 213 10.09 -8.03 3.97
C GLU A 213 10.18 -6.51 3.95
N ILE A 214 9.31 -5.85 3.18
CA ILE A 214 9.25 -4.40 3.12
C ILE A 214 8.23 -3.79 4.08
N ALA A 215 7.38 -4.60 4.74
CA ALA A 215 6.43 -4.11 5.74
C ALA A 215 7.16 -3.55 6.96
N LEU A 216 6.60 -2.50 7.57
CA LEU A 216 7.17 -1.94 8.79
C LEU A 216 6.33 -2.35 10.01
N PRO A 217 6.98 -2.63 11.16
CA PRO A 217 6.27 -2.90 12.38
C PRO A 217 5.49 -1.67 12.86
N LEU A 218 4.40 -1.90 13.57
CA LEU A 218 3.70 -0.85 14.29
C LEU A 218 4.63 -0.20 15.32
N ARG A 219 4.67 1.13 15.37
CA ARG A 219 5.46 1.88 16.32
C ARG A 219 4.91 1.71 17.74
N ARG A 220 5.77 1.43 18.69
CA ARG A 220 5.42 1.48 20.10
C ARG A 220 5.32 2.93 20.58
N PRO A 221 4.45 3.26 21.54
CA PRO A 221 4.46 4.56 22.15
C PRO A 221 5.77 4.79 22.90
N THR A 222 6.27 6.02 22.88
CA THR A 222 7.42 6.45 23.67
C THR A 222 7.04 6.54 25.15
N VAL A 223 8.03 6.56 26.04
CA VAL A 223 7.79 6.70 27.49
C VAL A 223 7.02 8.00 27.81
N LEU A 224 7.29 9.08 27.05
CA LEU A 224 6.57 10.35 27.23
C LEU A 224 5.11 10.20 26.80
N GLU A 225 4.84 9.60 25.63
CA GLU A 225 3.48 9.34 25.14
C GLU A 225 2.70 8.47 26.13
N ILE A 226 3.31 7.41 26.66
CA ILE A 226 2.70 6.56 27.70
C ILE A 226 2.29 7.40 28.92
N LYS A 227 3.17 8.25 29.43
CA LYS A 227 2.87 9.12 30.58
C LYS A 227 1.74 10.10 30.26
N LEU A 228 1.71 10.67 29.06
CA LEU A 228 0.64 11.57 28.63
C LEU A 228 -0.70 10.85 28.52
N ILE A 229 -0.72 9.63 27.97
CA ILE A 229 -1.92 8.78 27.87
C ILE A 229 -2.44 8.42 29.26
N MET A 230 -1.56 7.96 30.16
CA MET A 230 -1.95 7.61 31.53
C MET A 230 -2.51 8.79 32.34
N ASN A 231 -2.04 10.00 32.06
CA ASN A 231 -2.47 11.22 32.75
C ASN A 231 -3.68 11.91 32.09
N GLY A 232 -4.26 11.31 31.03
CA GLY A 232 -5.38 11.90 30.29
C GLY A 232 -5.04 13.23 29.58
N LYS A 233 -3.76 13.44 29.25
CA LYS A 233 -3.25 14.65 28.57
C LYS A 233 -2.82 14.39 27.13
N SER A 234 -3.06 13.20 26.61
CA SER A 234 -2.75 12.84 25.23
C SER A 234 -3.93 13.16 24.31
N ASN A 235 -3.64 13.61 23.10
CA ASN A 235 -4.67 13.74 22.06
C ASN A 235 -5.09 12.37 21.47
N GLN A 236 -4.40 11.28 21.84
CA GLN A 236 -4.62 9.93 21.33
C GLN A 236 -4.73 8.91 22.46
N GLU A 237 -5.86 8.95 23.15
CA GLU A 237 -6.13 8.05 24.29
C GLU A 237 -6.92 6.82 23.88
N LYS A 238 -7.47 6.81 22.67
CA LYS A 238 -8.39 5.79 22.17
C LYS A 238 -7.88 5.12 20.89
N CYS A 239 -8.22 3.86 20.77
CA CYS A 239 -7.99 3.13 19.52
C CYS A 239 -8.87 3.68 18.39
N HIS A 240 -8.29 3.96 17.24
CA HIS A 240 -9.05 4.44 16.07
C HIS A 240 -9.85 3.32 15.37
N ILE A 241 -9.62 2.04 15.70
CA ILE A 241 -10.39 0.92 15.13
C ILE A 241 -11.66 0.66 15.93
N CYS A 242 -11.54 0.49 17.24
CA CYS A 242 -12.68 0.17 18.12
C CYS A 242 -13.23 1.38 18.88
N HIS A 243 -12.59 2.54 18.76
CA HIS A 243 -12.94 3.82 19.43
C HIS A 243 -13.00 3.75 20.97
N SER A 244 -12.42 2.72 21.58
CA SER A 244 -12.37 2.50 23.01
C SER A 244 -10.96 2.73 23.59
N ILE A 245 -10.90 3.09 24.88
CA ILE A 245 -9.65 3.14 25.66
C ILE A 245 -9.17 1.73 25.95
N LYS A 246 -10.08 0.81 26.25
CA LYS A 246 -9.79 -0.61 26.51
C LYS A 246 -9.95 -1.46 25.26
N ALA A 247 -9.03 -2.37 25.04
CA ALA A 247 -9.10 -3.31 23.94
C ALA A 247 -10.26 -4.30 24.14
N PRO A 248 -11.18 -4.45 23.17
CA PRO A 248 -12.35 -5.34 23.33
C PRO A 248 -11.95 -6.82 23.56
N ALA A 249 -10.85 -7.25 22.96
CA ALA A 249 -10.41 -8.65 23.02
C ALA A 249 -9.60 -9.00 24.28
N THR A 250 -8.85 -8.03 24.83
CA THR A 250 -7.92 -8.27 25.93
C THR A 250 -8.29 -7.58 27.23
N GLY A 251 -9.19 -6.60 27.16
CA GLY A 251 -9.49 -5.69 28.29
C GLY A 251 -8.34 -4.72 28.62
N SER A 252 -7.21 -4.79 27.92
CA SER A 252 -6.02 -3.99 28.19
C SER A 252 -6.24 -2.52 27.85
N ASP A 253 -5.67 -1.64 28.67
CA ASP A 253 -5.70 -0.21 28.41
C ASP A 253 -4.81 0.19 27.22
N PHE A 254 -5.17 1.31 26.57
CA PHE A 254 -4.46 1.79 25.37
C PHE A 254 -2.97 2.09 25.64
N TYR A 255 -2.60 2.58 26.83
CA TYR A 255 -1.19 2.82 27.17
C TYR A 255 -0.32 1.55 27.18
N SER A 256 -0.94 0.39 27.44
CA SER A 256 -0.26 -0.90 27.49
C SER A 256 -0.20 -1.56 26.09
N GLU A 257 -1.33 -1.65 25.41
CA GLU A 257 -1.47 -2.38 24.15
C GLU A 257 -1.43 -1.48 22.91
N GLY A 258 -1.54 -0.16 23.09
CA GLY A 258 -1.57 0.79 21.98
C GLY A 258 -0.31 0.72 21.11
N ARG A 259 -0.52 0.81 19.80
CA ARG A 259 0.51 0.90 18.77
C ARG A 259 0.11 1.97 17.77
N PHE A 260 1.08 2.56 17.10
CA PHE A 260 0.88 3.64 16.15
C PHE A 260 1.34 3.22 14.75
N CYS A 261 0.58 3.64 13.75
CA CYS A 261 1.02 3.52 12.37
C CYS A 261 2.21 4.46 12.13
N PRO A 262 3.37 3.98 11.63
CA PRO A 262 4.54 4.84 11.41
C PRO A 262 4.36 5.88 10.30
N SER A 263 3.29 5.76 9.49
CA SER A 263 3.02 6.67 8.37
C SER A 263 2.02 7.78 8.73
N CYS A 264 0.90 7.43 9.40
CA CYS A 264 -0.16 8.41 9.70
C CYS A 264 -0.32 8.69 11.20
N ASP A 265 0.51 8.08 12.03
CA ASP A 265 0.56 8.21 13.49
C ASP A 265 -0.75 7.92 14.25
N ARG A 266 -1.73 7.29 13.58
CA ARG A 266 -2.97 6.87 14.22
C ARG A 266 -2.74 5.65 15.10
N GLY A 267 -3.26 5.74 16.33
CA GLY A 267 -3.13 4.70 17.33
C GLY A 267 -4.20 3.62 17.21
N MET A 268 -3.83 2.38 17.48
CA MET A 268 -4.70 1.21 17.49
C MET A 268 -4.23 0.20 18.53
N HIS A 269 -5.14 -0.53 19.17
CA HIS A 269 -4.75 -1.68 19.99
C HIS A 269 -4.10 -2.74 19.12
N LEU A 270 -3.11 -3.43 19.62
CA LEU A 270 -2.43 -4.51 18.90
C LEU A 270 -3.40 -5.64 18.54
N SER A 271 -4.31 -6.00 19.46
CA SER A 271 -5.38 -6.98 19.21
C SER A 271 -6.36 -6.51 18.13
N CYS A 272 -6.76 -5.23 18.12
CA CYS A 272 -7.60 -4.67 17.06
C CYS A 272 -6.91 -4.70 15.69
N ALA A 273 -5.62 -4.37 15.66
CA ALA A 273 -4.82 -4.46 14.43
C ALA A 273 -4.71 -5.92 13.93
N ALA A 274 -4.55 -6.89 14.85
CA ALA A 274 -4.49 -8.30 14.50
C ALA A 274 -5.84 -8.84 13.96
N MET A 275 -6.95 -8.43 14.56
CA MET A 275 -8.30 -8.75 14.05
C MET A 275 -8.54 -8.13 12.67
N TRP A 276 -8.06 -6.90 12.44
CA TRP A 276 -8.13 -6.24 11.13
C TRP A 276 -7.30 -6.97 10.09
N ALA A 277 -6.05 -7.32 10.41
CA ALA A 277 -5.16 -8.09 9.53
C ALA A 277 -5.80 -9.42 9.09
N LYS A 278 -6.45 -10.12 10.02
CA LYS A 278 -7.16 -11.37 9.74
C LYS A 278 -8.32 -11.17 8.77
N LYS A 279 -9.10 -10.10 8.92
CA LYS A 279 -10.23 -9.80 8.02
C LYS A 279 -9.79 -9.44 6.60
N THR A 280 -8.59 -8.90 6.43
CA THR A 280 -8.08 -8.46 5.12
C THR A 280 -7.38 -9.56 4.32
N GLU A 281 -7.15 -10.74 4.93
CA GLU A 281 -6.61 -11.97 4.31
C GLU A 281 -5.36 -11.81 3.43
N THR A 282 -4.61 -10.70 3.57
CA THR A 282 -3.44 -10.42 2.72
C THR A 282 -2.32 -11.43 2.96
N MET A 283 -1.86 -11.56 4.20
CA MET A 283 -0.88 -12.55 4.69
C MET A 283 -1.08 -12.70 6.19
N GLU A 284 -0.58 -13.79 6.80
CA GLU A 284 -0.83 -14.04 8.23
C GLU A 284 -0.45 -12.88 9.16
N ASN A 285 0.69 -12.23 8.91
CA ASN A 285 1.21 -11.15 9.76
C ASN A 285 1.34 -9.79 9.07
N ILE A 286 0.92 -9.67 7.81
CA ILE A 286 1.02 -8.44 7.03
C ILE A 286 -0.37 -7.90 6.74
N PHE A 287 -0.55 -6.60 6.96
CA PHE A 287 -1.81 -5.93 6.69
C PHE A 287 -1.58 -4.47 6.25
N ARG A 288 -2.64 -3.87 5.69
CA ARG A 288 -2.62 -2.44 5.39
C ARG A 288 -3.35 -1.66 6.46
N CYS A 289 -2.74 -0.53 6.84
CA CYS A 289 -3.36 0.40 7.78
C CYS A 289 -4.78 0.76 7.32
N PRO A 290 -5.81 0.63 8.17
CA PRO A 290 -7.19 0.93 7.78
C PRO A 290 -7.43 2.40 7.38
N PHE A 291 -6.47 3.30 7.65
CA PHE A 291 -6.63 4.74 7.45
C PHE A 291 -5.79 5.31 6.32
N CYS A 292 -4.53 4.90 6.21
CA CYS A 292 -3.61 5.42 5.20
C CYS A 292 -3.09 4.36 4.23
N PHE A 293 -3.54 3.12 4.36
CA PHE A 293 -3.15 1.96 3.53
C PHE A 293 -1.66 1.61 3.56
N PHE A 294 -0.89 2.17 4.49
CA PHE A 294 0.52 1.85 4.66
C PHE A 294 0.71 0.39 5.05
N LEU A 295 1.72 -0.27 4.48
CA LEU A 295 2.00 -1.70 4.68
C LEU A 295 2.66 -1.92 6.03
N LEU A 296 2.01 -2.72 6.88
CA LEU A 296 2.37 -2.94 8.28
C LEU A 296 2.59 -4.42 8.58
N GLU A 297 3.47 -4.67 9.53
CA GLU A 297 3.72 -6.00 10.07
C GLU A 297 3.26 -6.10 11.53
N LEU A 298 2.65 -7.25 11.86
CA LEU A 298 2.29 -7.63 13.22
C LEU A 298 3.27 -8.65 13.80
N PRO A 299 3.59 -8.57 15.09
CA PRO A 299 4.27 -9.63 15.77
C PRO A 299 3.47 -10.94 15.69
N ARG A 300 4.11 -12.05 15.35
CA ARG A 300 3.45 -13.37 15.27
C ARG A 300 2.73 -13.78 16.56
N ALA A 301 3.23 -13.33 17.71
CA ALA A 301 2.57 -13.53 19.00
C ALA A 301 1.17 -12.91 19.06
N ALA A 302 0.96 -11.72 18.46
CA ALA A 302 -0.34 -11.06 18.45
C ALA A 302 -1.39 -11.86 17.67
N LEU A 303 -0.98 -12.54 16.60
CA LEU A 303 -1.89 -13.38 15.81
C LEU A 303 -2.25 -14.69 16.53
N LYS A 304 -1.31 -15.31 17.26
CA LYS A 304 -1.59 -16.50 18.08
C LYS A 304 -2.62 -16.17 19.14
N PHE A 305 -2.43 -15.07 19.83
CA PHE A 305 -3.34 -14.59 20.87
C PHE A 305 -4.77 -14.36 20.36
N VAL A 306 -4.92 -13.75 19.18
CA VAL A 306 -6.25 -13.59 18.58
C VAL A 306 -6.89 -14.91 18.20
N LYS A 307 -6.11 -15.90 17.70
CA LYS A 307 -6.60 -17.25 17.40
C LYS A 307 -7.06 -17.99 18.69
N GLU A 308 -6.41 -17.77 19.81
CA GLU A 308 -6.78 -18.34 21.12
C GLU A 308 -8.09 -17.74 21.64
N ILE A 309 -8.20 -16.41 21.64
CA ILE A 309 -9.44 -15.71 22.06
C ILE A 309 -10.64 -16.14 21.21
N GLU A 310 -10.46 -16.34 19.91
CA GLU A 310 -11.56 -16.78 19.04
C GLU A 310 -12.00 -18.22 19.33
N LYS A 311 -11.07 -19.11 19.69
CA LYS A 311 -11.43 -20.46 20.12
C LYS A 311 -12.22 -20.44 21.41
N GLU A 312 -11.77 -19.67 22.41
CA GLU A 312 -12.51 -19.47 23.66
C GLU A 312 -13.88 -18.83 23.41
N SER A 313 -13.96 -17.83 22.54
CA SER A 313 -15.25 -17.19 22.21
C SER A 313 -16.19 -18.10 21.42
N GLN A 314 -15.68 -19.03 20.61
CA GLN A 314 -16.49 -20.05 19.94
C GLN A 314 -17.00 -21.09 20.94
N GLU A 315 -16.17 -21.53 21.88
CA GLU A 315 -16.58 -22.44 22.95
C GLU A 315 -17.63 -21.80 23.87
N ILE A 316 -17.46 -20.53 24.23
CA ILE A 316 -18.44 -19.77 25.01
C ILE A 316 -19.75 -19.58 24.23
N ARG A 317 -19.70 -19.30 22.92
CA ARG A 317 -20.91 -19.21 22.08
C ARG A 317 -21.69 -20.51 22.03
N ILE A 318 -21.02 -21.65 21.92
CA ILE A 318 -21.68 -22.98 21.96
C ILE A 318 -22.35 -23.22 23.30
N LEU A 319 -21.75 -22.77 24.40
CA LEU A 319 -22.33 -22.89 25.75
C LEU A 319 -23.43 -21.86 26.02
N GLU A 320 -23.43 -20.67 25.41
CA GLU A 320 -24.44 -19.63 25.54
C GLU A 320 -25.63 -19.83 24.57
N GLU A 321 -25.46 -20.53 23.47
CA GLU A 321 -26.56 -20.91 22.57
C GLU A 321 -27.57 -21.85 23.27
N GLU A 322 -27.16 -22.61 24.29
CA GLU A 322 -28.05 -23.42 25.13
C GLU A 322 -28.86 -22.60 26.14
N LYS A 323 -28.50 -21.33 26.41
CA LYS A 323 -29.22 -20.39 27.28
C LYS A 323 -29.38 -19.04 26.63
N GLY A 324 -30.00 -19.00 25.45
CA GLY A 324 -30.17 -17.78 24.68
C GLY A 324 -30.82 -16.68 25.51
N LYS A 325 -30.08 -15.60 25.81
CA LYS A 325 -30.66 -14.37 26.37
C LYS A 325 -31.73 -13.86 25.43
N THR A 326 -32.94 -13.74 25.93
CA THR A 326 -34.03 -13.10 25.21
C THR A 326 -34.13 -11.64 25.61
N THR A 327 -34.64 -10.81 24.71
CA THR A 327 -34.89 -9.39 24.97
C THR A 327 -36.24 -8.98 24.39
N HIS A 328 -36.87 -8.03 25.05
CA HIS A 328 -38.05 -7.34 24.54
C HIS A 328 -37.63 -5.98 23.99
N MET A 329 -38.42 -5.47 23.05
CA MET A 329 -38.20 -4.15 22.48
C MET A 329 -39.34 -3.26 22.98
N GLU A 330 -39.02 -2.37 23.91
CA GLU A 330 -39.97 -1.45 24.49
C GLU A 330 -40.17 -0.22 23.61
N LEU A 331 -41.42 0.16 23.40
CA LEU A 331 -41.75 1.38 22.66
C LEU A 331 -41.49 2.60 23.55
N ILE A 332 -40.70 3.54 23.07
CA ILE A 332 -40.48 4.82 23.74
C ILE A 332 -41.60 5.77 23.36
N PRO A 333 -42.27 6.42 24.34
CA PRO A 333 -43.32 7.44 24.07
C PRO A 333 -42.72 8.65 23.32
N ASP A 334 -43.51 9.23 22.39
CA ASP A 334 -43.07 10.36 21.55
C ASP A 334 -42.46 11.54 22.32
N PRO A 335 -42.97 11.99 23.49
CA PRO A 335 -42.36 13.10 24.23
C PRO A 335 -40.98 12.77 24.83
N ASP A 336 -40.61 11.49 24.94
CA ASP A 336 -39.35 11.05 25.49
C ASP A 336 -38.28 10.84 24.39
N VAL A 337 -38.70 10.79 23.12
CA VAL A 337 -37.79 10.60 21.99
C VAL A 337 -36.82 11.78 21.82
N ASP A 338 -37.29 13.01 22.10
CA ASP A 338 -36.49 14.23 22.03
C ASP A 338 -35.38 14.31 23.10
N GLN A 339 -35.44 13.46 24.11
CA GLN A 339 -34.44 13.36 25.19
C GLN A 339 -33.34 12.31 24.92
N ILE A 340 -33.44 11.62 23.77
CA ILE A 340 -32.48 10.56 23.43
C ILE A 340 -31.23 11.15 22.78
N ASP A 341 -30.13 11.23 23.51
CA ASP A 341 -28.81 11.68 23.03
C ASP A 341 -28.07 10.59 22.21
N ALA A 342 -28.70 9.45 21.94
CA ALA A 342 -28.10 8.34 21.21
C ALA A 342 -28.62 8.26 19.79
N SER A 343 -27.86 7.61 18.90
CA SER A 343 -28.28 7.28 17.54
C SER A 343 -28.81 5.83 17.45
N CYS A 344 -29.59 5.55 16.41
CA CYS A 344 -30.08 4.20 16.12
C CYS A 344 -28.91 3.22 15.93
N SER A 345 -28.86 2.16 16.72
CA SER A 345 -27.77 1.16 16.67
C SER A 345 -27.78 0.28 15.41
N TYR A 346 -28.75 0.47 14.51
CA TYR A 346 -28.79 -0.20 13.21
C TYR A 346 -28.32 0.68 12.05
N CYS A 347 -28.91 1.89 11.88
CA CYS A 347 -28.60 2.78 10.76
C CYS A 347 -27.69 3.97 11.13
N HIS A 348 -27.41 4.15 12.44
CA HIS A 348 -26.58 5.22 13.01
C HIS A 348 -27.10 6.65 12.78
N ASN A 349 -28.36 6.81 12.38
CA ASN A 349 -29.04 8.11 12.29
C ASN A 349 -29.67 8.50 13.63
N ILE A 350 -29.81 9.80 13.85
CA ILE A 350 -30.52 10.38 15.01
C ILE A 350 -32.03 10.18 14.86
N PHE A 351 -32.75 10.31 15.96
CA PHE A 351 -34.24 10.18 16.01
C PHE A 351 -34.84 11.57 15.78
N LEU A 352 -35.55 11.72 14.65
CA LEU A 352 -36.18 12.99 14.25
C LEU A 352 -37.70 13.00 14.40
N GLY A 353 -38.27 12.00 15.07
CA GLY A 353 -39.71 11.88 15.26
C GLY A 353 -40.46 11.27 14.05
N ASP A 354 -39.81 10.96 12.94
CA ASP A 354 -40.46 10.39 11.75
C ASP A 354 -40.93 8.95 11.94
N TYR A 355 -40.35 8.22 12.89
CA TYR A 355 -40.64 6.81 13.17
C TYR A 355 -40.71 6.55 14.67
N LYS A 356 -41.53 5.58 15.06
CA LYS A 356 -41.55 5.07 16.43
C LYS A 356 -40.17 4.54 16.81
N VAL A 357 -39.77 4.80 18.06
CA VAL A 357 -38.45 4.41 18.58
C VAL A 357 -38.64 3.29 19.60
N TYR A 358 -37.79 2.28 19.50
CA TYR A 358 -37.81 1.12 20.41
C TYR A 358 -36.45 1.03 21.12
N GLN A 359 -36.50 0.65 22.39
CA GLN A 359 -35.34 0.39 23.23
C GLN A 359 -35.23 -1.11 23.54
N CYS A 360 -34.04 -1.64 23.50
CA CYS A 360 -33.75 -2.99 23.96
C CYS A 360 -33.70 -3.03 25.49
N ASP A 361 -34.51 -3.82 26.15
CA ASP A 361 -34.53 -3.94 27.62
C ASP A 361 -33.26 -4.54 28.21
N ASN A 362 -32.52 -5.35 27.43
CA ASN A 362 -31.30 -5.98 27.90
C ASN A 362 -30.07 -5.06 27.87
N CYS A 363 -29.98 -4.12 26.89
CA CYS A 363 -28.76 -3.30 26.71
C CYS A 363 -29.00 -1.80 26.54
N GLY A 364 -30.27 -1.36 26.55
CA GLY A 364 -30.63 0.04 26.41
C GLY A 364 -30.43 0.67 25.02
N SER A 365 -30.08 -0.12 23.99
CA SER A 365 -29.86 0.39 22.63
C SER A 365 -31.17 0.79 21.96
N TYR A 366 -31.17 1.89 21.21
CA TYR A 366 -32.34 2.43 20.53
C TYR A 366 -32.38 2.08 19.05
N TYR A 367 -33.59 1.88 18.49
CA TYR A 367 -33.84 1.49 17.11
C TYR A 367 -35.08 2.21 16.55
N HIS A 368 -35.01 2.71 15.31
CA HIS A 368 -36.21 3.11 14.58
C HIS A 368 -37.07 1.89 14.26
N GLN A 369 -38.38 2.05 14.16
CA GLN A 369 -39.31 0.97 13.80
C GLN A 369 -38.87 0.22 12.53
N PRO A 370 -38.53 0.89 11.37
CA PRO A 370 -38.10 0.17 10.16
C PRO A 370 -36.78 -0.59 10.35
N CYS A 371 -35.90 -0.08 11.20
CA CYS A 371 -34.63 -0.75 11.52
C CYS A 371 -34.87 -2.00 12.39
N LEU A 372 -35.77 -1.92 13.33
CA LEU A 372 -36.18 -3.05 14.16
C LEU A 372 -36.85 -4.15 13.31
N GLU A 373 -37.73 -3.79 12.38
CA GLU A 373 -38.40 -4.74 11.47
C GLU A 373 -37.37 -5.48 10.59
N LYS A 374 -36.42 -4.77 10.02
CA LYS A 374 -35.28 -5.38 9.26
C LYS A 374 -34.49 -6.34 10.16
N MET A 375 -34.13 -5.89 11.35
CA MET A 375 -33.36 -6.67 12.31
C MET A 375 -34.12 -7.95 12.74
N ARG A 376 -35.46 -7.89 12.93
CA ARG A 376 -36.30 -9.05 13.22
C ARG A 376 -36.33 -10.05 12.06
N ASN A 377 -36.35 -9.57 10.82
CA ASN A 377 -36.41 -10.43 9.63
C ASN A 377 -35.06 -11.06 9.30
N GLU A 378 -33.94 -10.30 9.42
CA GLU A 378 -32.63 -10.72 8.97
C GLU A 378 -31.84 -11.47 10.06
N ILE A 379 -31.85 -10.98 11.31
CA ILE A 379 -30.95 -11.41 12.38
C ILE A 379 -31.69 -12.11 13.51
N LYS A 380 -32.97 -11.75 13.76
CA LYS A 380 -33.84 -12.19 14.88
C LYS A 380 -33.26 -11.92 16.28
N ALA A 381 -32.27 -11.04 16.39
CA ALA A 381 -31.54 -10.69 17.60
C ALA A 381 -31.21 -9.19 17.65
N CYS A 382 -31.04 -8.65 18.85
CA CYS A 382 -30.57 -7.28 19.03
C CYS A 382 -29.16 -7.14 18.44
N ARG A 383 -28.94 -6.20 17.51
CA ARG A 383 -27.67 -6.01 16.83
C ARG A 383 -26.54 -5.62 17.76
N TYR A 384 -26.86 -4.98 18.89
CA TYR A 384 -25.86 -4.50 19.85
C TYR A 384 -25.45 -5.57 20.86
N CYS A 385 -26.39 -6.23 21.52
CA CYS A 385 -26.10 -7.20 22.58
C CYS A 385 -26.26 -8.67 22.16
N GLY A 386 -26.80 -8.96 20.98
CA GLY A 386 -26.98 -10.31 20.46
C GLY A 386 -28.17 -11.07 21.08
N ALA A 387 -28.90 -10.50 22.05
CA ALA A 387 -30.05 -11.15 22.67
C ALA A 387 -31.18 -11.37 21.66
N ARG A 388 -31.79 -12.58 21.68
CA ARG A 388 -32.87 -12.96 20.76
C ARG A 388 -34.13 -12.14 21.04
N ILE A 389 -34.67 -11.49 20.02
CA ILE A 389 -35.87 -10.67 20.15
C ILE A 389 -37.07 -11.58 20.25
N VAL A 390 -37.78 -11.49 21.39
CA VAL A 390 -39.05 -12.19 21.58
C VAL A 390 -40.16 -11.34 20.97
N VAL A 391 -40.99 -11.96 20.13
CA VAL A 391 -42.16 -11.33 19.54
C VAL A 391 -43.26 -11.45 20.60
N SER A 392 -43.64 -10.31 21.19
CA SER A 392 -44.83 -10.24 22.03
C SER A 392 -46.10 -10.21 21.18
#